data_47082eaacf2a89e09ae3951d0ce78cc7
#
_entry.id   47082eaacf2a89e09ae3951d0ce78cc7
#
_cell.length_a   1.000
_cell.length_b   1.000
_cell.length_c   1.000
_cell.angle_alpha   90.00
_cell.angle_beta   90.00
_cell.angle_gamma   90.00
#
_symmetry.space_group_name_H-M   'P 1'
#
loop_
_entity.id
_entity.type
_entity.pdbx_description
1 polymer ?
#
loop_
_entity_poly.entity_id
_entity_poly.type
_entity_poly.pdbx_seq_one_letter_code
_entity_poly.pdbx_strand_id
1 'polypeptide(L)'
;MQAVELTLLSYEYSTDDIGQEEVETIETVVPIIKQKSIMFEEFYEANQQGLHPEVNFIISALNYNGEKDLIYMGTKYSIIKVKSSYIDEVTLTCERKVGDVNDTTEWIESSNW
;
A
#
# COMPACT_ATOMS: atom_id res chain seq x y z
N MET A 1 -0.59 -13.89 -14.76
CA MET A 1 -0.69 -14.69 -13.53
C MET A 1 -0.64 -13.79 -12.31
N GLN A 2 -1.52 -14.00 -11.36
CA GLN A 2 -1.56 -13.19 -10.15
C GLN A 2 -0.73 -13.83 -9.06
N ALA A 3 -0.05 -12.98 -8.28
CA ALA A 3 0.69 -13.47 -7.13
C ALA A 3 -0.29 -13.80 -6.01
N VAL A 4 0.11 -14.75 -5.14
CA VAL A 4 -0.72 -15.15 -4.01
C VAL A 4 -0.29 -14.50 -2.71
N GLU A 5 0.71 -13.62 -2.78
CA GLU A 5 1.26 -12.94 -1.61
C GLU A 5 1.48 -11.48 -1.92
N LEU A 6 1.42 -10.67 -0.86
CA LEU A 6 1.84 -9.28 -0.95
C LEU A 6 2.81 -9.01 0.22
N THR A 7 3.51 -7.91 0.16
CA THR A 7 4.45 -7.53 1.20
C THR A 7 3.96 -6.26 1.88
N LEU A 8 3.65 -6.36 3.17
CA LEU A 8 3.27 -5.18 3.95
C LEU A 8 4.54 -4.45 4.39
N LEU A 9 4.49 -3.14 4.33
CA LEU A 9 5.64 -2.30 4.68
C LEU A 9 5.37 -1.55 5.97
N SER A 10 6.29 -1.65 6.91
CA SER A 10 6.23 -0.91 8.16
C SER A 10 7.53 -0.13 8.28
N TYR A 11 7.47 1.02 8.92
CA TYR A 11 8.64 1.89 9.04
C TYR A 11 8.92 2.15 10.50
N GLU A 12 10.17 1.95 10.90
CA GLU A 12 10.60 2.28 12.25
C GLU A 12 11.55 3.45 12.19
N TYR A 13 11.33 4.41 13.05
CA TYR A 13 12.13 5.62 13.14
C TYR A 13 12.95 5.56 14.42
N SER A 14 14.23 5.84 14.31
CA SER A 14 15.11 5.86 15.46
C SER A 14 16.05 7.04 15.36
N THR A 15 16.63 7.41 16.50
CA THR A 15 17.59 8.51 16.57
C THR A 15 18.90 7.92 17.08
N ASP A 16 19.98 8.19 16.36
CA ASP A 16 21.30 7.68 16.79
C ASP A 16 21.90 8.57 17.89
N ASP A 17 23.10 8.24 18.29
CA ASP A 17 23.77 8.92 19.42
C ASP A 17 24.03 10.40 19.16
N ILE A 18 24.09 10.80 17.89
CA ILE A 18 24.34 12.20 17.55
C ILE A 18 23.09 12.92 17.10
N GLY A 19 21.92 12.33 17.27
CA GLY A 19 20.66 12.97 17.00
C GLY A 19 20.15 12.85 15.58
N GLN A 20 20.79 12.03 14.76
CA GLN A 20 20.30 11.82 13.40
C GLN A 20 19.17 10.80 13.39
N GLU A 21 18.16 11.09 12.59
CA GLU A 21 17.05 10.16 12.43
C GLU A 21 17.39 9.10 11.40
N GLU A 22 17.01 7.87 11.71
CA GLU A 22 17.14 6.77 10.79
C GLU A 22 15.78 6.12 10.61
N VAL A 23 15.54 5.65 9.40
CA VAL A 23 14.30 4.96 9.06
C VAL A 23 14.64 3.56 8.60
N GLU A 24 14.04 2.58 9.23
CA GLU A 24 14.20 1.20 8.84
C GLU A 24 12.88 0.69 8.28
N THR A 25 12.92 0.09 7.10
CA THR A 25 11.75 -0.50 6.47
C THR A 25 11.66 -1.97 6.84
N ILE A 26 10.53 -2.36 7.39
CA ILE A 26 10.30 -3.75 7.77
C ILE A 26 9.29 -4.32 6.79
N GLU A 27 9.67 -5.41 6.14
CA GLU A 27 8.83 -6.07 5.14
C GLU A 27 8.26 -7.35 5.71
N THR A 28 6.95 -7.49 5.60
CA THR A 28 6.27 -8.70 6.08
C THR A 28 5.46 -9.28 4.92
N VAL A 29 5.85 -10.46 4.48
CA VAL A 29 5.15 -11.14 3.39
C VAL A 29 3.93 -11.86 3.96
N VAL A 30 2.76 -11.59 3.40
CA VAL A 30 1.53 -12.20 3.87
C VAL A 30 0.75 -12.78 2.70
N PRO A 31 0.02 -13.88 2.93
CA PRO A 31 -0.80 -14.46 1.87
C PRO A 31 -2.03 -13.62 1.60
N ILE A 32 -2.45 -13.62 0.35
CA ILE A 32 -3.67 -12.93 -0.08
C ILE A 32 -4.78 -13.97 -0.10
N ILE A 33 -5.87 -13.68 0.63
CA ILE A 33 -7.04 -14.55 0.60
C ILE A 33 -7.80 -14.34 -0.68
N LYS A 34 -7.99 -13.06 -1.06
CA LYS A 34 -8.75 -12.73 -2.26
C LYS A 34 -8.36 -11.36 -2.75
N GLN A 35 -8.42 -11.18 -4.06
CA GLN A 35 -8.20 -9.88 -4.70
C GLN A 35 -9.48 -9.50 -5.42
N LYS A 36 -9.95 -8.28 -5.22
CA LYS A 36 -11.19 -7.80 -5.81
C LYS A 36 -10.98 -6.49 -6.56
N SER A 37 -11.75 -6.33 -7.62
CA SER A 37 -11.79 -5.05 -8.33
C SER A 37 -12.50 -4.01 -7.49
N ILE A 38 -12.24 -2.74 -7.82
CA ILE A 38 -12.93 -1.64 -7.15
C ILE A 38 -14.33 -1.52 -7.74
N MET A 39 -15.33 -1.43 -6.87
CA MET A 39 -16.71 -1.23 -7.30
C MET A 39 -16.92 0.21 -7.74
N PHE A 40 -17.84 0.42 -8.65
CA PHE A 40 -18.11 1.76 -9.19
C PHE A 40 -18.42 2.77 -8.08
N GLU A 41 -19.27 2.39 -7.16
CA GLU A 41 -19.66 3.30 -6.06
C GLU A 41 -18.46 3.66 -5.20
N GLU A 42 -17.63 2.69 -4.91
CA GLU A 42 -16.43 2.91 -4.12
C GLU A 42 -15.47 3.85 -4.85
N PHE A 43 -15.30 3.64 -6.13
CA PHE A 43 -14.43 4.47 -6.93
C PHE A 43 -14.95 5.91 -6.99
N TYR A 44 -16.24 6.06 -7.18
CA TYR A 44 -16.86 7.38 -7.25
C TYR A 44 -16.68 8.16 -5.95
N GLU A 45 -16.95 7.51 -4.82
CA GLU A 45 -16.81 8.17 -3.53
C GLU A 45 -15.36 8.56 -3.25
N ALA A 46 -14.42 7.69 -3.61
CA ALA A 46 -13.01 7.97 -3.39
C ALA A 46 -12.56 9.17 -4.24
N ASN A 47 -13.04 9.24 -5.48
CA ASN A 47 -12.69 10.36 -6.36
C ASN A 47 -13.17 11.69 -5.81
N GLN A 48 -14.28 11.71 -5.08
CA GLN A 48 -14.76 12.93 -4.44
C GLN A 48 -13.74 13.47 -3.45
N GLN A 49 -12.88 12.62 -2.94
CA GLN A 49 -11.86 12.98 -1.97
C GLN A 49 -10.47 13.05 -2.58
N GLY A 50 -10.38 12.94 -3.90
CA GLY A 50 -9.08 12.99 -4.57
C GLY A 50 -8.31 11.68 -4.54
N LEU A 51 -8.95 10.58 -4.19
CA LEU A 51 -8.30 9.29 -4.12
C LEU A 51 -8.63 8.48 -5.37
N HIS A 52 -7.71 7.59 -5.75
CA HIS A 52 -7.87 6.79 -6.97
C HIS A 52 -7.59 5.32 -6.69
N PRO A 53 -8.53 4.64 -6.01
CA PRO A 53 -8.32 3.23 -5.66
C PRO A 53 -8.22 2.36 -6.91
N GLU A 54 -7.34 1.37 -6.86
CA GLU A 54 -7.12 0.48 -7.99
C GLU A 54 -7.47 -0.97 -7.69
N VAL A 55 -7.35 -1.39 -6.43
CA VAL A 55 -7.53 -2.79 -6.10
C VAL A 55 -7.84 -2.95 -4.63
N ASN A 56 -8.60 -4.01 -4.32
CA ASN A 56 -8.87 -4.43 -2.96
C ASN A 56 -8.19 -5.76 -2.71
N PHE A 57 -7.39 -5.85 -1.63
CA PHE A 57 -6.80 -7.11 -1.20
C PHE A 57 -7.44 -7.51 0.11
N ILE A 58 -7.84 -8.78 0.21
CA ILE A 58 -8.36 -9.33 1.45
C ILE A 58 -7.28 -10.23 2.02
N ILE A 59 -6.89 -9.94 3.26
CA ILE A 59 -5.89 -10.75 3.97
C ILE A 59 -6.43 -11.09 5.35
N SER A 60 -5.73 -11.99 6.04
CA SER A 60 -6.11 -12.34 7.41
C SER A 60 -5.88 -11.13 8.32
N ALA A 61 -6.85 -10.85 9.18
CA ALA A 61 -6.71 -9.77 10.13
C ALA A 61 -5.54 -9.99 11.08
N LEU A 62 -5.16 -11.24 11.30
CA LEU A 62 -4.03 -11.55 12.16
C LEU A 62 -2.71 -11.09 11.59
N ASN A 63 -2.66 -10.88 10.27
CA ASN A 63 -1.44 -10.47 9.59
C ASN A 63 -1.35 -8.98 9.37
N TYR A 64 -2.37 -8.22 9.75
CA TYR A 64 -2.38 -6.78 9.51
C TYR A 64 -2.18 -6.04 10.83
N ASN A 65 -1.20 -5.15 10.87
CA ASN A 65 -0.84 -4.41 12.07
C ASN A 65 -0.83 -2.90 11.85
N GLY A 66 -1.68 -2.43 10.96
CA GLY A 66 -1.79 -0.99 10.74
C GLY A 66 -0.82 -0.42 9.72
N GLU A 67 -0.19 -1.27 8.94
CA GLU A 67 0.71 -0.82 7.89
C GLU A 67 -0.03 0.08 6.91
N LYS A 68 0.68 1.04 6.32
CA LYS A 68 0.07 2.00 5.41
C LYS A 68 0.47 1.79 3.96
N ASP A 69 1.47 0.99 3.70
CA ASP A 69 1.97 0.72 2.35
C ASP A 69 2.15 -0.77 2.15
N LEU A 70 2.08 -1.19 0.89
CA LEU A 70 2.38 -2.57 0.56
C LEU A 70 2.97 -2.64 -0.84
N ILE A 71 3.58 -3.77 -1.14
CA ILE A 71 4.11 -4.07 -2.48
C ILE A 71 3.39 -5.31 -2.99
N TYR A 72 2.87 -5.22 -4.20
CA TYR A 72 2.26 -6.35 -4.87
C TYR A 72 2.81 -6.44 -6.28
N MET A 73 3.42 -7.58 -6.61
CA MET A 73 4.02 -7.82 -7.92
C MET A 73 4.93 -6.67 -8.36
N GLY A 74 5.76 -6.21 -7.41
CA GLY A 74 6.74 -5.18 -7.71
C GLY A 74 6.21 -3.75 -7.72
N THR A 75 4.92 -3.57 -7.54
CA THR A 75 4.31 -2.24 -7.52
C THR A 75 3.98 -1.84 -6.09
N LYS A 76 4.36 -0.64 -5.72
CA LYS A 76 4.08 -0.12 -4.38
C LYS A 76 2.74 0.58 -4.37
N TYR A 77 1.94 0.25 -3.37
CA TYR A 77 0.60 0.82 -3.19
C TYR A 77 0.49 1.46 -1.82
N SER A 78 -0.33 2.49 -1.73
CA SER A 78 -0.74 3.06 -0.45
C SER A 78 -2.07 2.44 -0.06
N ILE A 79 -2.20 2.04 1.19
CA ILE A 79 -3.45 1.52 1.71
C ILE A 79 -4.29 2.71 2.15
N ILE A 80 -5.35 3.01 1.40
CA ILE A 80 -6.15 4.21 1.65
C ILE A 80 -7.39 3.95 2.47
N LYS A 81 -7.74 2.67 2.66
CA LYS A 81 -8.92 2.32 3.44
C LYS A 81 -8.76 0.90 3.94
N VAL A 82 -9.13 0.68 5.19
CA VAL A 82 -9.10 -0.65 5.80
C VAL A 82 -10.49 -0.93 6.35
N LYS A 83 -11.03 -2.07 6.00
CA LYS A 83 -12.37 -2.45 6.41
C LYS A 83 -12.39 -3.90 6.86
N SER A 84 -12.95 -4.16 8.03
CA SER A 84 -13.20 -5.54 8.48
C SER A 84 -14.34 -6.09 7.64
N SER A 85 -14.08 -7.15 6.89
CA SER A 85 -15.07 -7.63 5.94
C SER A 85 -15.73 -8.93 6.34
N TYR A 86 -15.05 -9.75 7.13
CA TYR A 86 -15.56 -11.02 7.58
C TYR A 86 -14.82 -11.38 8.86
N ILE A 87 -15.19 -12.47 9.48
CA ILE A 87 -14.48 -12.91 10.68
C ILE A 87 -13.01 -13.14 10.32
N ASP A 88 -12.13 -12.45 11.03
CA ASP A 88 -10.68 -12.58 10.87
C ASP A 88 -10.15 -12.14 9.50
N GLU A 89 -10.91 -11.34 8.75
CA GLU A 89 -10.45 -10.82 7.46
C GLU A 89 -10.54 -9.31 7.44
N VAL A 90 -9.59 -8.68 6.74
CA VAL A 90 -9.66 -7.25 6.47
C VAL A 90 -9.47 -7.02 4.97
N THR A 91 -10.18 -6.01 4.47
CA THR A 91 -10.05 -5.58 3.09
C THR A 91 -9.20 -4.32 3.06
N LEU A 92 -8.13 -4.37 2.29
CA LEU A 92 -7.22 -3.24 2.13
C LEU A 92 -7.49 -2.63 0.76
N THR A 93 -8.05 -1.44 0.74
CA THR A 93 -8.28 -0.72 -0.51
C THR A 93 -7.03 0.08 -0.81
N CYS A 94 -6.48 -0.13 -2.00
CA CYS A 94 -5.15 0.36 -2.33
C CYS A 94 -5.14 1.24 -3.56
N GLU A 95 -4.27 2.24 -3.52
CA GLU A 95 -4.04 3.15 -4.62
C GLU A 95 -2.55 3.09 -4.94
N ARG A 96 -2.23 3.13 -6.24
CA ARG A 96 -0.83 3.08 -6.64
C ARG A 96 -0.09 4.30 -6.06
N LYS A 97 1.06 4.05 -5.48
CA LYS A 97 1.83 5.14 -4.89
C LYS A 97 2.61 5.85 -5.99
N VAL A 98 2.28 7.11 -6.21
CA VAL A 98 2.87 7.93 -7.25
C VAL A 98 3.95 8.81 -6.66
N GLY A 99 5.02 9.04 -7.41
CA GLY A 99 6.09 9.91 -6.98
C GLY A 99 7.13 9.21 -6.15
N ASP A 100 7.09 7.94 -6.15
CA ASP A 100 7.98 7.12 -5.35
C ASP A 100 9.15 6.65 -6.19
N VAL A 101 9.83 7.35 -6.76
CA VAL A 101 10.74 6.93 -7.72
C VAL A 101 12.05 7.45 -7.69
N ASN A 102 11.51 7.31 -7.46
CA ASN A 102 12.03 7.73 -7.57
C ASN A 102 12.45 8.12 -7.94
N ASP A 103 12.35 8.06 -8.04
CA ASP A 103 12.30 8.54 -8.31
C ASP A 103 12.55 9.15 -8.88
N THR A 104 12.71 9.19 -9.07
CA THR A 104 12.62 9.87 -9.51
C THR A 104 12.99 10.41 -10.17
N THR A 105 13.38 10.44 -10.23
CA THR A 105 13.42 11.07 -10.74
C THR A 105 13.57 11.16 -11.70
N GLU A 106 13.53 10.98 -12.08
CA GLU A 106 13.30 11.26 -12.74
C GLU A 106 12.90 11.54 -13.65
N TRP A 107 12.48 11.37 -13.86
CA TRP A 107 11.72 11.83 -14.48
C TRP A 107 11.64 12.72 -14.98
N ILE A 108 12.10 12.79 -14.87
CA ILE A 108 11.81 13.65 -15.08
C ILE A 108 12.05 14.21 -15.69
N GLU A 109 12.38 14.10 -15.75
CA GLU A 109 12.31 14.69 -16.08
C GLU A 109 12.19 14.86 -16.84
N SER A 110 11.99 14.52 -16.96
CA SER A 110 11.52 14.87 -17.31
C SER A 110 11.18 15.22 -17.90
N SER A 111 11.19 15.10 -18.02
CA SER A 111 10.56 15.64 -18.23
C SER A 111 10.32 16.21 -18.72
N ASN A 112 10.69 16.29 -18.89
CA ASN A 112 10.22 16.99 -19.18
C ASN A 112 9.66 17.27 -19.76
N TRP A 113 9.32 17.01 -19.69
CA TRP A 113 8.64 17.31 -20.00
C TRP A 113 8.46 17.86 -20.30
#